data_8d3ab658767b29e2c5add1ff03d9205a
#
_entry.id   8d3ab658767b29e2c5add1ff03d9205a
#
_cell.length_a   1.000
_cell.length_b   1.000
_cell.length_c   1.000
_cell.angle_alpha   90.00
_cell.angle_beta   90.00
_cell.angle_gamma   90.00
#
_symmetry.space_group_name_H-M   'P 1'
#
loop_
_entity.id
_entity.type
_entity.pdbx_description
1 polymer ?
#
loop_
_entity_poly.entity_id
_entity_poly.type
_entity_poly.pdbx_seq_one_letter_code
_entity_poly.pdbx_strand_id
1 'polypeptide(L)'
;MSPEIRDIEYEILALSRHITAAVGRSKRDGDRLDESAYTLLNLLEVGGPMSIGDLQRILGLDTSTLNRQTSAVLKNGLAERRGDESGGLARRFHLTRTGRERLEADRQASCAALANTLSEWSAQEREELMRTLRALNAAIEQRYPQPWPRR
;
A
#
# COMPACT_ATOMS: atom_id res chain seq x y z
N MET A 1 10.21 -28.17 12.60
CA MET A 1 9.54 -26.84 12.52
C MET A 1 9.02 -26.52 13.90
N SER A 2 9.34 -25.34 14.41
CA SER A 2 8.92 -24.98 15.77
C SER A 2 7.40 -24.73 15.81
N PRO A 3 6.72 -25.03 16.94
CA PRO A 3 5.28 -24.76 17.09
C PRO A 3 4.92 -23.31 16.81
N GLU A 4 5.74 -22.35 17.27
CA GLU A 4 5.49 -20.92 17.11
C GLU A 4 5.44 -20.49 15.64
N ILE A 5 6.26 -21.07 14.76
CA ILE A 5 6.25 -20.73 13.33
C ILE A 5 4.95 -21.20 12.67
N ARG A 6 4.42 -22.36 13.10
CA ARG A 6 3.12 -22.84 12.61
C ARG A 6 1.98 -21.93 13.05
N ASP A 7 1.99 -21.50 14.30
CA ASP A 7 0.96 -20.59 14.84
C ASP A 7 1.03 -19.22 14.16
N ILE A 8 2.23 -18.68 13.94
CA ILE A 8 2.43 -17.43 13.17
C ILE A 8 1.91 -17.59 11.75
N GLU A 9 2.20 -18.69 11.05
CA GLU A 9 1.69 -18.94 9.69
C GLU A 9 0.16 -18.93 9.67
N TYR A 10 -0.48 -19.60 10.62
CA TYR A 10 -1.92 -19.66 10.72
C TYR A 10 -2.55 -18.29 11.01
N GLU A 11 -1.98 -17.49 11.90
CA GLU A 11 -2.43 -16.12 12.18
C GLU A 11 -2.24 -15.19 10.98
N ILE A 12 -1.17 -15.35 10.20
CA ILE A 12 -0.99 -14.62 8.93
C ILE A 12 -2.08 -15.01 7.92
N LEU A 13 -2.42 -16.31 7.83
CA LEU A 13 -3.51 -16.78 6.97
C LEU A 13 -4.85 -16.14 7.38
N ALA A 14 -5.17 -16.16 8.67
CA ALA A 14 -6.39 -15.54 9.21
C ALA A 14 -6.40 -14.02 8.97
N LEU A 15 -5.28 -13.33 9.23
CA LEU A 15 -5.13 -11.89 8.99
C LEU A 15 -5.35 -11.54 7.51
N SER A 16 -4.79 -12.32 6.58
CA SER A 16 -4.96 -12.10 5.14
C SER A 16 -6.43 -12.12 4.71
N ARG A 17 -7.25 -12.92 5.39
CA ARG A 17 -8.71 -13.00 5.17
C ARG A 17 -9.46 -11.81 5.73
N HIS A 18 -9.00 -11.27 6.85
CA HIS A 18 -9.73 -10.25 7.62
C HIS A 18 -9.21 -8.83 7.40
N ILE A 19 -8.00 -8.66 6.87
CA ILE A 19 -7.36 -7.35 6.80
C ILE A 19 -8.20 -6.33 6.02
N THR A 20 -8.86 -6.73 4.94
CA THR A 20 -9.73 -5.86 4.14
C THR A 20 -10.91 -5.33 4.97
N ALA A 21 -11.49 -6.18 5.82
CA ALA A 21 -12.57 -5.76 6.73
C ALA A 21 -12.03 -4.89 7.87
N ALA A 22 -10.88 -5.24 8.45
CA ALA A 22 -10.27 -4.52 9.56
C ALA A 22 -9.88 -3.07 9.20
N VAL A 23 -9.49 -2.82 7.95
CA VAL A 23 -9.19 -1.48 7.44
C VAL A 23 -10.35 -0.85 6.68
N GLY A 24 -11.55 -1.44 6.74
CA GLY A 24 -12.77 -0.88 6.15
C GLY A 24 -12.79 -0.81 4.62
N ARG A 25 -12.03 -1.66 3.92
CA ARG A 25 -11.97 -1.71 2.44
C ARG A 25 -12.90 -2.75 1.84
N SER A 26 -14.14 -2.79 2.29
CA SER A 26 -15.14 -3.66 1.68
C SER A 26 -15.52 -3.15 0.28
N LYS A 27 -15.66 -4.07 -0.69
CA LYS A 27 -16.10 -3.78 -2.07
C LYS A 27 -17.49 -3.11 -2.17
N ARG A 28 -18.19 -2.94 -1.05
CA ARG A 28 -19.53 -2.33 -1.00
C ARG A 28 -19.49 -0.81 -0.90
N ASP A 29 -18.33 -0.21 -0.68
CA ASP A 29 -18.18 1.24 -0.55
C ASP A 29 -17.74 1.81 -1.91
N GLY A 30 -18.72 2.09 -2.77
CA GLY A 30 -18.50 2.49 -4.17
C GLY A 30 -17.75 3.81 -4.38
N ASP A 31 -17.49 4.55 -3.30
CA ASP A 31 -16.77 5.83 -3.33
C ASP A 31 -15.29 5.71 -2.89
N ARG A 32 -14.84 4.51 -2.49
CA ARG A 32 -13.44 4.29 -2.07
C ARG A 32 -12.56 3.83 -3.22
N LEU A 33 -11.26 4.14 -3.12
CA LEU A 33 -10.24 3.59 -4.01
C LEU A 33 -10.20 2.06 -3.89
N ASP A 34 -10.03 1.36 -5.01
CA ASP A 34 -9.68 -0.05 -4.93
C ASP A 34 -8.29 -0.24 -4.31
N GLU A 35 -7.99 -1.46 -3.87
CA GLU A 35 -6.73 -1.75 -3.17
C GLU A 35 -5.49 -1.43 -4.02
N SER A 36 -5.55 -1.67 -5.32
CA SER A 36 -4.42 -1.40 -6.22
C SER A 36 -4.17 0.10 -6.40
N ALA A 37 -5.23 0.88 -6.59
CA ALA A 37 -5.13 2.33 -6.67
C ALA A 37 -4.61 2.93 -5.35
N TYR A 38 -5.15 2.51 -4.22
CA TYR A 38 -4.68 2.97 -2.92
C TYR A 38 -3.20 2.65 -2.70
N THR A 39 -2.76 1.46 -3.05
CA THR A 39 -1.36 1.04 -2.96
C THR A 39 -0.46 1.91 -3.82
N LEU A 40 -0.81 2.08 -5.11
CA LEU A 40 -0.04 2.90 -6.04
C LEU A 40 0.06 4.36 -5.59
N LEU A 41 -1.05 4.97 -5.16
CA LEU A 41 -1.04 6.36 -4.70
C LEU A 41 -0.22 6.54 -3.42
N ASN A 42 -0.25 5.58 -2.48
CA ASN A 42 0.62 5.62 -1.31
C ASN A 42 2.10 5.54 -1.68
N LEU A 43 2.47 4.67 -2.63
CA LEU A 43 3.85 4.57 -3.10
C LEU A 43 4.34 5.88 -3.71
N LEU A 44 3.51 6.50 -4.55
CA LEU A 44 3.83 7.80 -5.18
C LEU A 44 3.90 8.95 -4.16
N GLU A 45 3.09 8.90 -3.09
CA GLU A 45 3.12 9.93 -2.06
C GLU A 45 4.37 9.82 -1.18
N VAL A 46 4.74 8.61 -0.76
CA VAL A 46 5.84 8.38 0.17
C VAL A 46 7.19 8.34 -0.54
N GLY A 47 7.25 7.66 -1.68
CA GLY A 47 8.49 7.47 -2.44
C GLY A 47 8.74 8.50 -3.53
N GLY A 48 7.78 9.42 -3.77
CA GLY A 48 7.86 10.40 -4.84
C GLY A 48 7.56 9.81 -6.23
N PRO A 49 7.86 10.57 -7.29
CA PRO A 49 7.60 10.13 -8.66
C PRO A 49 8.35 8.85 -9.02
N MET A 50 7.66 7.87 -9.61
CA MET A 50 8.18 6.55 -9.95
C MET A 50 7.97 6.20 -11.41
N SER A 51 8.95 5.53 -12.02
CA SER A 51 8.79 4.88 -13.32
C SER A 51 8.02 3.55 -13.18
N ILE A 52 7.58 3.00 -14.31
CA ILE A 52 6.95 1.67 -14.32
C ILE A 52 7.92 0.60 -13.79
N GLY A 53 9.21 0.73 -14.08
CA GLY A 53 10.24 -0.18 -13.59
C GLY A 53 10.45 -0.08 -12.07
N ASP A 54 10.36 1.12 -11.49
CA ASP A 54 10.44 1.31 -10.03
C ASP A 54 9.26 0.61 -9.35
N LEU A 55 8.05 0.84 -9.84
CA LEU A 55 6.84 0.21 -9.33
C LEU A 55 6.89 -1.31 -9.44
N GLN A 56 7.43 -1.83 -10.56
CA GLN A 56 7.57 -3.27 -10.77
C GLN A 56 8.54 -3.91 -9.76
N ARG A 57 9.66 -3.24 -9.47
CA ARG A 57 10.64 -3.72 -8.49
C ARG A 57 10.09 -3.74 -7.05
N ILE A 58 9.25 -2.76 -6.70
CA ILE A 58 8.65 -2.68 -5.37
C ILE A 58 7.50 -3.67 -5.21
N LEU A 59 6.62 -3.77 -6.21
CA LEU A 59 5.37 -4.54 -6.13
C LEU A 59 5.54 -6.01 -6.53
N GLY A 60 6.59 -6.35 -7.27
CA GLY A 60 6.79 -7.72 -7.77
C GLY A 60 5.70 -8.20 -8.75
N LEU A 61 4.96 -7.27 -9.36
CA LEU A 61 3.88 -7.58 -10.30
C LEU A 61 4.41 -7.77 -11.72
N ASP A 62 3.69 -8.58 -12.51
CA ASP A 62 3.94 -8.66 -13.95
C ASP A 62 3.57 -7.34 -14.66
N THR A 63 4.21 -7.12 -15.82
CA THR A 63 4.07 -5.87 -16.58
C THR A 63 2.62 -5.61 -17.01
N SER A 64 1.87 -6.65 -17.39
CA SER A 64 0.49 -6.49 -17.86
C SER A 64 -0.45 -6.07 -16.74
N THR A 65 -0.32 -6.67 -15.57
CA THR A 65 -1.07 -6.31 -14.37
C THR A 65 -0.77 -4.87 -13.96
N LEU A 66 0.51 -4.50 -13.90
CA LEU A 66 0.92 -3.16 -13.50
C LEU A 66 0.45 -2.10 -14.52
N ASN A 67 0.54 -2.38 -15.83
CA ASN A 67 0.03 -1.48 -16.86
C ASN A 67 -1.48 -1.25 -16.73
N ARG A 68 -2.26 -2.28 -16.42
CA ARG A 68 -3.70 -2.15 -16.18
C ARG A 68 -3.98 -1.27 -14.96
N GLN A 69 -3.30 -1.50 -13.85
CA GLN A 69 -3.48 -0.73 -12.62
C GLN A 69 -3.07 0.73 -12.79
N THR A 70 -1.92 1.00 -13.40
CA THR A 70 -1.45 2.37 -13.66
C THR A 70 -2.34 3.09 -14.67
N SER A 71 -2.85 2.40 -15.70
CA SER A 71 -3.81 2.98 -16.65
C SER A 71 -5.12 3.39 -15.96
N ALA A 72 -5.60 2.63 -14.99
CA ALA A 72 -6.79 2.98 -14.22
C ALA A 72 -6.60 4.27 -13.40
N VAL A 73 -5.48 4.43 -12.70
CA VAL A 73 -5.22 5.65 -11.92
C VAL A 73 -5.00 6.88 -12.83
N LEU A 74 -4.39 6.71 -14.01
CA LEU A 74 -4.26 7.78 -15.01
C LEU A 74 -5.62 8.20 -15.56
N LYS A 75 -6.44 7.24 -15.97
CA LYS A 75 -7.78 7.49 -16.52
C LYS A 75 -8.68 8.24 -15.54
N ASN A 76 -8.55 7.94 -14.25
CA ASN A 76 -9.32 8.59 -13.19
C ASN A 76 -8.70 9.92 -12.72
N GLY A 77 -7.63 10.40 -13.34
CA GLY A 77 -6.97 11.65 -13.00
C GLY A 77 -6.28 11.66 -11.62
N LEU A 78 -6.02 10.48 -11.04
CA LEU A 78 -5.40 10.34 -9.72
C LEU A 78 -3.87 10.44 -9.77
N ALA A 79 -3.30 10.10 -10.90
CA ALA A 79 -1.89 10.29 -11.23
C ALA A 79 -1.77 10.84 -12.66
N GLU A 80 -0.61 11.37 -12.99
CA GLU A 80 -0.25 11.80 -14.33
C GLU A 80 1.14 11.33 -14.72
N ARG A 81 1.41 11.21 -16.01
CA ARG A 81 2.73 10.90 -16.55
C ARG A 81 3.44 12.17 -16.95
N ARG A 82 4.63 12.41 -16.40
CA ARG A 82 5.53 13.47 -16.82
C ARG A 82 6.87 12.91 -17.29
N GLY A 83 7.57 13.63 -18.18
CA GLY A 83 8.98 13.35 -18.46
C GLY A 83 9.83 13.48 -17.20
N ASP A 84 10.97 12.80 -17.19
CA ASP A 84 11.94 12.93 -16.09
C ASP A 84 12.54 14.36 -16.13
N GLU A 85 12.38 15.13 -15.06
CA GLU A 85 12.94 16.48 -14.93
C GLU A 85 14.48 16.48 -14.95
N SER A 86 15.11 15.33 -14.66
CA SER A 86 16.56 15.14 -14.78
C SER A 86 17.06 14.86 -16.19
N GLY A 87 16.19 14.93 -17.23
CA GLY A 87 16.54 14.71 -18.63
C GLY A 87 16.59 13.24 -19.06
N GLY A 88 16.11 12.31 -18.23
CA GLY A 88 15.97 10.91 -18.58
C GLY A 88 14.81 10.64 -19.55
N LEU A 89 14.92 9.58 -20.36
CA LEU A 89 13.87 9.15 -21.29
C LEU A 89 12.67 8.49 -20.61
N ALA A 90 12.80 8.10 -19.34
CA ALA A 90 11.77 7.40 -18.59
C ALA A 90 10.67 8.36 -18.14
N ARG A 91 9.43 8.05 -18.51
CA ARG A 91 8.27 8.76 -17.96
C ARG A 91 7.99 8.27 -16.53
N ARG A 92 7.74 9.23 -15.63
CA ARG A 92 7.39 8.97 -14.24
C ARG A 92 5.94 9.27 -13.95
N PHE A 93 5.33 8.48 -13.08
CA PHE A 93 4.01 8.74 -12.52
C PHE A 93 4.16 9.73 -11.37
N HIS A 94 3.35 10.77 -11.41
CA HIS A 94 3.24 11.79 -10.37
C HIS A 94 1.84 11.77 -9.80
N LEU A 95 1.74 11.85 -8.48
CA LEU A 95 0.47 11.99 -7.79
C LEU A 95 -0.13 13.37 -8.09
N THR A 96 -1.38 13.41 -8.59
CA THR A 96 -2.10 14.66 -8.82
C THR A 96 -2.66 15.22 -7.52
N ARG A 97 -3.14 16.47 -7.54
CA ARG A 97 -3.88 17.05 -6.41
C ARG A 97 -5.13 16.21 -6.08
N THR A 98 -5.92 15.86 -7.09
CA THR A 98 -7.10 15.00 -6.94
C THR A 98 -6.73 13.64 -6.34
N GLY A 99 -5.64 13.03 -6.82
CA GLY A 99 -5.14 11.76 -6.27
C GLY A 99 -4.76 11.87 -4.80
N ARG A 100 -4.13 12.98 -4.40
CA ARG A 100 -3.75 13.24 -3.01
C ARG A 100 -4.96 13.41 -2.09
N GLU A 101 -5.95 14.20 -2.54
CA GLU A 101 -7.20 14.42 -1.80
C GLU A 101 -7.98 13.12 -1.60
N ARG A 102 -8.09 12.29 -2.65
CA ARG A 102 -8.75 10.98 -2.58
C ARG A 102 -8.00 10.01 -1.67
N LEU A 103 -6.68 9.95 -1.79
CA LEU A 103 -5.83 9.10 -0.95
C LEU A 103 -5.98 9.46 0.53
N GLU A 104 -5.99 10.75 0.85
CA GLU A 104 -6.13 11.22 2.24
C GLU A 104 -7.51 10.88 2.82
N ALA A 105 -8.59 11.09 2.06
CA ALA A 105 -9.94 10.70 2.47
C ALA A 105 -10.04 9.19 2.77
N ASP A 106 -9.48 8.36 1.89
CA ASP A 106 -9.44 6.91 2.08
C ASP A 106 -8.57 6.47 3.26
N ARG A 107 -7.44 7.17 3.47
CA ARG A 107 -6.57 6.93 4.62
C ARG A 107 -7.28 7.23 5.94
N GLN A 108 -7.98 8.36 6.03
CA GLN A 108 -8.75 8.72 7.21
C GLN A 108 -9.82 7.67 7.53
N ALA A 109 -10.55 7.22 6.53
CA ALA A 109 -11.55 6.17 6.70
C ALA A 109 -10.92 4.82 7.14
N SER A 110 -9.78 4.44 6.57
CA SER A 110 -9.04 3.23 6.97
C SER A 110 -8.50 3.34 8.39
N CYS A 111 -7.96 4.50 8.76
CA CYS A 111 -7.46 4.74 10.11
C CYS A 111 -8.60 4.70 11.14
N ALA A 112 -9.78 5.26 10.83
CA ALA A 112 -10.94 5.21 11.70
C ALA A 112 -11.44 3.76 11.91
N ALA A 113 -11.52 2.97 10.82
CA ALA A 113 -11.90 1.56 10.91
C ALA A 113 -10.91 0.75 11.75
N LEU A 114 -9.62 0.96 11.55
CA LEU A 114 -8.57 0.30 12.34
C LEU A 114 -8.60 0.74 13.81
N ALA A 115 -8.82 2.02 14.08
CA ALA A 115 -8.99 2.54 15.44
C ALA A 115 -10.16 1.87 16.17
N ASN A 116 -11.29 1.66 15.49
CA ASN A 116 -12.41 0.91 16.05
C ASN A 116 -12.06 -0.55 16.35
N THR A 117 -11.32 -1.20 15.45
CA THR A 117 -10.86 -2.59 15.66
C THR A 117 -9.92 -2.70 16.86
N LEU A 118 -9.11 -1.67 17.11
CA LEU A 118 -8.14 -1.63 18.21
C LEU A 118 -8.63 -0.79 19.42
N SER A 119 -9.95 -0.56 19.55
CA SER A 119 -10.50 0.34 20.57
C SER A 119 -10.16 -0.08 22.01
N GLU A 120 -10.16 -1.40 22.27
CA GLU A 120 -9.86 -1.99 23.58
C GLU A 120 -8.36 -2.15 23.85
N TRP A 121 -7.52 -1.88 22.86
CA TRP A 121 -6.07 -2.01 22.99
C TRP A 121 -5.46 -0.78 23.65
N SER A 122 -4.57 -0.99 24.60
CA SER A 122 -3.77 0.08 25.19
C SER A 122 -2.82 0.73 24.16
N ALA A 123 -2.29 1.89 24.49
CA ALA A 123 -1.28 2.55 23.67
C ALA A 123 -0.03 1.68 23.50
N GLN A 124 0.38 0.97 24.56
CA GLN A 124 1.54 0.08 24.53
C GLN A 124 1.32 -1.11 23.57
N GLU A 125 0.16 -1.76 23.62
CA GLU A 125 -0.17 -2.89 22.74
C GLU A 125 -0.18 -2.45 21.27
N ARG A 126 -0.72 -1.28 20.96
CA ARG A 126 -0.68 -0.71 19.60
C ARG A 126 0.75 -0.42 19.12
N GLU A 127 1.60 0.08 20.01
CA GLU A 127 3.01 0.34 19.70
C GLU A 127 3.79 -0.98 19.46
N GLU A 128 3.56 -1.97 20.27
CA GLU A 128 4.14 -3.32 20.10
C GLU A 128 3.73 -3.96 18.78
N LEU A 129 2.44 -3.88 18.43
CA LEU A 129 1.94 -4.34 17.14
C LEU A 129 2.64 -3.61 15.98
N MET A 130 2.71 -2.29 16.02
CA MET A 130 3.36 -1.49 14.98
C MET A 130 4.84 -1.87 14.82
N ARG A 131 5.57 -2.03 15.92
CA ARG A 131 6.99 -2.43 15.93
C ARG A 131 7.16 -3.83 15.34
N THR A 132 6.32 -4.78 15.73
CA THR A 132 6.36 -6.17 15.25
C THR A 132 6.05 -6.26 13.76
N LEU A 133 5.03 -5.54 13.28
CA LEU A 133 4.70 -5.48 11.86
C LEU A 133 5.82 -4.85 11.02
N ARG A 134 6.47 -3.79 11.53
CA ARG A 134 7.64 -3.19 10.86
C ARG A 134 8.80 -4.18 10.73
N ALA A 135 9.10 -4.92 11.79
CA ALA A 135 10.17 -5.92 11.79
C ALA A 135 9.87 -7.07 10.81
N LEU A 136 8.63 -7.58 10.81
CA LEU A 136 8.20 -8.63 9.89
C LEU A 136 8.26 -8.14 8.43
N ASN A 137 7.73 -6.97 8.14
CA ASN A 137 7.79 -6.39 6.80
C ASN A 137 9.24 -6.21 6.33
N ALA A 138 10.13 -5.67 7.18
CA ALA A 138 11.54 -5.51 6.84
C ALA A 138 12.22 -6.86 6.53
N ALA A 139 11.91 -7.93 7.29
CA ALA A 139 12.44 -9.27 7.03
C ALA A 139 11.93 -9.86 5.69
N ILE A 140 10.65 -9.62 5.35
CA ILE A 140 10.08 -10.03 4.07
C ILE A 140 10.76 -9.27 2.91
N GLU A 141 10.92 -7.96 3.06
CA GLU A 141 11.46 -7.07 2.04
C GLU A 141 12.92 -7.35 1.68
N GLN A 142 13.70 -8.01 2.54
CA GLN A 142 15.05 -8.47 2.22
C GLN A 142 15.09 -9.41 1.00
N ARG A 143 13.95 -9.98 0.61
CA ARG A 143 13.80 -10.85 -0.56
C ARG A 143 13.42 -10.12 -1.84
N TYR A 144 13.15 -8.81 -1.75
CA TYR A 144 12.74 -7.97 -2.89
C TYR A 144 13.90 -7.09 -3.38
N PRO A 145 13.95 -6.79 -4.68
CA PRO A 145 14.99 -5.94 -5.25
C PRO A 145 14.99 -4.51 -4.72
N GLN A 146 13.85 -4.04 -4.25
CA GLN A 146 13.68 -2.69 -3.72
C GLN A 146 12.73 -2.72 -2.51
N PRO A 147 13.13 -2.09 -1.38
CA PRO A 147 12.32 -2.05 -0.18
C PRO A 147 11.08 -1.16 -0.39
N TRP A 148 10.05 -1.45 0.39
CA TRP A 148 8.85 -0.63 0.44
C TRP A 148 9.17 0.76 1.00
N PRO A 149 8.75 1.88 0.34
CA PRO A 149 8.97 3.23 0.85
C PRO A 149 8.25 3.45 2.18
N ARG A 150 8.94 4.08 3.14
CA ARG A 150 8.38 4.43 4.46
C ARG A 150 8.54 5.91 4.74
N ARG A 151 7.63 6.44 5.57
CA ARG A 151 7.71 7.79 6.14
C ARG A 151 8.73 7.83 7.27
#